data_861df878536f35b299185b7feec9ef5c
#
_entry.id   861df878536f35b299185b7feec9ef5c
#
_cell.length_a   1.000
_cell.length_b   1.000
_cell.length_c   1.000
_cell.angle_alpha   90.00
_cell.angle_beta   90.00
_cell.angle_gamma   90.00
#
_symmetry.space_group_name_H-M   'P 1'
#
loop_
_entity.id
_entity.type
_entity.pdbx_description
1 polymer ?
#
loop_
_entity_poly.entity_id
_entity_poly.type
_entity_poly.pdbx_seq_one_letter_code
_entity_poly.pdbx_strand_id
1 'polypeptide(L)'
;MAKQKKKKKKKQHRVFWFFIKLQIFLMVLILGGLCFYYFGGYADKVAKLHSEAVELVQKSDKNTFLPARTSTLYDTNVDEISETATTKKADYVKYEDIPQNFVNCIVSIEDKKFYKHNGVDLKAIVRAAKSIIKNKRITQGGSTVAMQLARNIYLATT
;
A
#
# COMPACT_ATOMS: atom_id res chain seq x y z
N MET A 1 17.76 -28.45 -52.90
CA MET A 1 16.91 -27.36 -52.35
C MET A 1 15.64 -27.88 -51.62
N ALA A 2 14.97 -28.93 -52.04
CA ALA A 2 13.72 -29.44 -51.40
C ALA A 2 13.88 -29.95 -49.94
N LYS A 3 15.00 -30.62 -49.60
CA LYS A 3 15.27 -31.15 -48.24
C LYS A 3 15.45 -30.02 -47.20
N GLN A 4 15.99 -28.85 -47.55
CA GLN A 4 16.14 -27.72 -46.64
C GLN A 4 14.81 -27.03 -46.34
N LYS A 5 13.91 -26.90 -47.35
CA LYS A 5 12.54 -26.35 -47.13
C LYS A 5 11.70 -27.21 -46.20
N LYS A 6 11.81 -28.54 -46.29
CA LYS A 6 11.08 -29.47 -45.35
C LYS A 6 11.58 -29.38 -43.90
N LYS A 7 12.91 -29.21 -43.67
CA LYS A 7 13.49 -29.03 -42.33
C LYS A 7 13.06 -27.71 -41.68
N LYS A 8 13.00 -26.60 -42.44
CA LYS A 8 12.53 -25.30 -41.95
C LYS A 8 11.02 -25.36 -41.56
N LYS A 9 10.16 -25.96 -42.38
CA LYS A 9 8.74 -26.13 -42.04
C LYS A 9 8.51 -26.96 -40.76
N LYS A 10 9.25 -28.07 -40.57
CA LYS A 10 9.19 -28.90 -39.34
C LYS A 10 9.62 -28.13 -38.09
N LYS A 11 10.67 -27.27 -38.20
CA LYS A 11 11.16 -26.43 -37.08
C LYS A 11 10.13 -25.35 -36.70
N GLN A 12 9.51 -24.70 -37.66
CA GLN A 12 8.45 -23.70 -37.45
C GLN A 12 7.22 -24.32 -36.77
N HIS A 13 6.80 -25.51 -37.19
CA HIS A 13 5.67 -26.22 -36.58
C HIS A 13 5.94 -26.61 -35.11
N ARG A 14 7.18 -27.02 -34.78
CA ARG A 14 7.57 -27.33 -33.39
C ARG A 14 7.56 -26.08 -32.48
N VAL A 15 8.02 -24.95 -32.99
CA VAL A 15 8.02 -23.68 -32.26
C VAL A 15 6.57 -23.20 -32.03
N PHE A 16 5.73 -23.29 -33.05
CA PHE A 16 4.31 -22.95 -32.93
C PHE A 16 3.58 -23.80 -31.87
N TRP A 17 3.79 -25.12 -31.87
CA TRP A 17 3.21 -26.02 -30.86
C TRP A 17 3.78 -25.78 -29.45
N PHE A 18 5.04 -25.35 -29.35
CA PHE A 18 5.61 -24.96 -28.07
C PHE A 18 4.88 -23.74 -27.47
N PHE A 19 4.62 -22.70 -28.25
CA PHE A 19 3.88 -21.54 -27.79
C PHE A 19 2.44 -21.87 -27.42
N ILE A 20 1.76 -22.72 -28.16
CA ILE A 20 0.41 -23.17 -27.81
C ILE A 20 0.42 -23.91 -26.47
N LYS A 21 1.34 -24.85 -26.27
CA LYS A 21 1.46 -25.58 -25.01
C LYS A 21 1.76 -24.64 -23.83
N LEU A 22 2.66 -23.67 -24.02
CA LEU A 22 2.98 -22.66 -23.05
C LEU A 22 1.73 -21.81 -22.70
N GLN A 23 0.96 -21.40 -23.70
CA GLN A 23 -0.25 -20.63 -23.49
C GLN A 23 -1.33 -21.42 -22.74
N ILE A 24 -1.52 -22.69 -23.09
CA ILE A 24 -2.44 -23.60 -22.36
C ILE A 24 -1.97 -23.77 -20.91
N PHE A 25 -0.66 -23.97 -20.69
CA PHE A 25 -0.09 -24.09 -19.34
C PHE A 25 -0.33 -22.84 -18.49
N LEU A 26 -0.10 -21.65 -19.07
CA LEU A 26 -0.38 -20.38 -18.40
C LEU A 26 -1.88 -20.20 -18.10
N MET A 27 -2.74 -20.60 -19.04
CA MET A 27 -4.19 -20.56 -18.84
C MET A 27 -4.63 -21.48 -17.68
N VAL A 28 -4.09 -22.69 -17.61
CA VAL A 28 -4.37 -23.63 -16.51
C VAL A 28 -3.88 -23.08 -15.16
N LEU A 29 -2.71 -22.45 -15.13
CA LEU A 29 -2.21 -21.80 -13.92
C LEU A 29 -3.12 -20.65 -13.46
N ILE A 30 -3.61 -19.81 -14.38
CA ILE A 30 -4.52 -18.71 -14.07
C ILE A 30 -5.85 -19.27 -13.55
N LEU A 31 -6.43 -20.25 -14.23
CA LEU A 31 -7.69 -20.90 -13.82
C LEU A 31 -7.53 -21.60 -12.46
N GLY A 32 -6.43 -22.31 -12.23
CA GLY A 32 -6.10 -22.93 -10.95
C GLY A 32 -5.97 -21.90 -9.83
N GLY A 33 -5.30 -20.77 -10.09
CA GLY A 33 -5.19 -19.65 -9.16
C GLY A 33 -6.54 -19.01 -8.83
N LEU A 34 -7.39 -18.79 -9.83
CA LEU A 34 -8.75 -18.29 -9.63
C LEU A 34 -9.61 -19.29 -8.84
N CYS A 35 -9.53 -20.55 -9.17
CA CYS A 35 -10.22 -21.61 -8.45
C CYS A 35 -9.79 -21.65 -6.97
N PHE A 36 -8.49 -21.62 -6.71
CA PHE A 36 -7.95 -21.56 -5.36
C PHE A 36 -8.40 -20.32 -4.60
N TYR A 37 -8.44 -19.13 -5.27
CA TYR A 37 -8.91 -17.88 -4.69
C TYR A 37 -10.39 -17.98 -4.26
N TYR A 38 -11.27 -18.49 -5.12
CA TYR A 38 -12.70 -18.59 -4.83
C TYR A 38 -13.01 -19.73 -3.85
N PHE A 39 -12.53 -20.94 -4.11
CA PHE A 39 -12.82 -22.12 -3.28
C PHE A 39 -12.00 -22.18 -1.98
N GLY A 40 -10.85 -21.50 -1.92
CA GLY A 40 -10.05 -21.39 -0.71
C GLY A 40 -10.62 -20.39 0.31
N GLY A 41 -11.77 -19.75 0.05
CA GLY A 41 -12.40 -18.78 0.95
C GLY A 41 -11.65 -17.42 1.03
N TYR A 42 -10.70 -17.18 0.12
CA TYR A 42 -9.97 -15.91 0.11
C TYR A 42 -10.84 -14.75 -0.39
N ALA A 43 -11.77 -15.02 -1.30
CA ALA A 43 -12.72 -14.02 -1.78
C ALA A 43 -13.57 -13.45 -0.63
N ASP A 44 -14.10 -14.33 0.22
CA ASP A 44 -14.91 -13.92 1.38
C ASP A 44 -14.10 -13.15 2.41
N LYS A 45 -12.85 -13.60 2.67
CA LYS A 45 -11.94 -12.88 3.57
C LYS A 45 -11.63 -11.47 3.06
N VAL A 46 -11.34 -11.33 1.76
CA VAL A 46 -11.07 -10.02 1.15
C VAL A 46 -12.32 -9.15 1.19
N ALA A 47 -13.49 -9.69 0.86
CA ALA A 47 -14.76 -8.97 0.93
C ALA A 47 -15.06 -8.48 2.36
N LYS A 48 -14.86 -9.34 3.36
CA LYS A 48 -15.01 -8.98 4.77
C LYS A 48 -14.05 -7.88 5.20
N LEU A 49 -12.76 -8.01 4.91
CA LEU A 49 -11.78 -6.98 5.21
C LEU A 49 -12.10 -5.64 4.53
N HIS A 50 -12.60 -5.70 3.28
CA HIS A 50 -13.02 -4.50 2.57
C HIS A 50 -14.23 -3.83 3.26
N SER A 51 -15.26 -4.60 3.66
CA SER A 51 -16.43 -4.05 4.34
C SER A 51 -16.06 -3.45 5.71
N GLU A 52 -15.22 -4.13 6.48
CA GLU A 52 -14.71 -3.62 7.76
C GLU A 52 -13.92 -2.31 7.57
N ALA A 53 -13.06 -2.25 6.56
CA ALA A 53 -12.29 -1.03 6.25
C ALA A 53 -13.21 0.14 5.83
N VAL A 54 -14.23 -0.11 5.01
CA VAL A 54 -15.21 0.90 4.61
C VAL A 54 -15.99 1.40 5.82
N GLU A 55 -16.43 0.50 6.71
CA GLU A 55 -17.15 0.85 7.93
C GLU A 55 -16.29 1.73 8.86
N LEU A 56 -15.01 1.38 9.05
CA LEU A 56 -14.07 2.18 9.83
C LEU A 56 -13.90 3.60 9.26
N VAL A 57 -13.76 3.72 7.93
CA VAL A 57 -13.63 5.03 7.27
C VAL A 57 -14.92 5.84 7.40
N GLN A 58 -16.09 5.21 7.25
CA GLN A 58 -17.39 5.90 7.39
C GLN A 58 -17.65 6.39 8.80
N LYS A 59 -17.18 5.67 9.82
CA LYS A 59 -17.27 6.07 11.23
C LYS A 59 -16.24 7.11 11.64
N SER A 60 -15.24 7.38 10.81
CA SER A 60 -14.18 8.33 11.11
C SER A 60 -14.69 9.76 10.96
N ASP A 61 -14.40 10.57 11.94
CA ASP A 61 -14.65 12.01 11.95
C ASP A 61 -13.35 12.80 12.12
N LYS A 62 -13.43 14.12 12.23
CA LYS A 62 -12.25 14.96 12.47
C LYS A 62 -11.48 14.58 13.74
N ASN A 63 -12.16 14.09 14.77
CA ASN A 63 -11.55 13.75 16.05
C ASN A 63 -10.72 12.46 15.93
N THR A 64 -11.07 11.56 15.01
CA THR A 64 -10.30 10.33 14.73
C THR A 64 -8.86 10.65 14.31
N PHE A 65 -8.63 11.81 13.70
CA PHE A 65 -7.34 12.24 13.19
C PHE A 65 -6.58 13.18 14.13
N LEU A 66 -7.21 13.58 15.25
CA LEU A 66 -6.54 14.41 16.24
C LEU A 66 -5.67 13.54 17.16
N PRO A 67 -4.40 13.92 17.39
CA PRO A 67 -3.59 13.23 18.39
C PRO A 67 -4.21 13.39 19.79
N ALA A 68 -3.93 12.44 20.68
CA ALA A 68 -4.26 12.57 22.09
C ALA A 68 -3.63 13.87 22.62
N ARG A 69 -4.46 14.79 23.09
CA ARG A 69 -4.01 16.09 23.59
C ARG A 69 -3.29 15.92 24.92
N THR A 70 -2.23 16.68 25.12
CA THR A 70 -1.64 16.89 26.42
C THR A 70 -2.65 17.59 27.32
N SER A 71 -2.89 17.07 28.53
CA SER A 71 -3.74 17.73 29.52
C SER A 71 -2.88 18.63 30.38
N THR A 72 -3.22 19.91 30.44
CA THR A 72 -2.54 20.90 31.29
C THR A 72 -3.37 21.08 32.55
N LEU A 73 -2.72 20.98 33.69
CA LEU A 73 -3.32 21.25 35.01
C LEU A 73 -3.08 22.70 35.38
N TYR A 74 -4.13 23.40 35.74
CA TYR A 74 -4.08 24.79 36.22
C TYR A 74 -4.45 24.87 37.67
N ASP A 75 -3.90 25.85 38.39
CA ASP A 75 -4.33 26.17 39.74
C ASP A 75 -5.61 27.01 39.73
N THR A 76 -6.09 27.40 40.93
CA THR A 76 -7.28 28.25 41.09
C THR A 76 -7.12 29.66 40.50
N ASN A 77 -5.89 30.12 40.26
CA ASN A 77 -5.56 31.40 39.66
C ASN A 77 -5.36 31.29 38.13
N VAL A 78 -5.56 30.11 37.56
CA VAL A 78 -5.36 29.81 36.15
C VAL A 78 -3.86 29.79 35.75
N ASP A 79 -2.97 29.66 36.75
CA ASP A 79 -1.55 29.43 36.53
C ASP A 79 -1.26 27.96 36.19
N GLU A 80 -0.44 27.70 35.20
CA GLU A 80 -0.08 26.36 34.79
C GLU A 80 0.79 25.67 35.82
N ILE A 81 0.26 24.58 36.44
CA ILE A 81 0.99 23.80 37.42
C ILE A 81 1.85 22.73 36.77
N SER A 82 1.28 22.00 35.81
CA SER A 82 1.96 20.87 35.18
C SER A 82 1.25 20.46 33.90
N GLU A 83 2.03 20.04 32.93
CA GLU A 83 1.53 19.30 31.75
C GLU A 83 1.56 17.80 32.04
N THR A 84 0.40 17.15 31.99
CA THR A 84 0.34 15.69 32.03
C THR A 84 0.58 15.17 30.62
N ALA A 85 1.84 14.87 30.30
CA ALA A 85 2.19 14.29 29.03
C ALA A 85 1.77 12.82 28.97
N THR A 86 0.90 12.47 28.04
CA THR A 86 0.93 11.13 27.46
C THR A 86 2.28 10.92 26.78
N THR A 87 2.69 9.69 26.56
CA THR A 87 4.02 9.24 26.12
C THR A 87 4.67 10.05 24.94
N LYS A 88 3.90 10.94 24.29
CA LYS A 88 4.38 11.84 23.22
C LYS A 88 3.74 13.20 23.38
N LYS A 89 4.56 14.21 23.66
CA LYS A 89 4.12 15.62 23.58
C LYS A 89 3.90 15.93 22.09
N ALA A 90 2.67 16.25 21.71
CA ALA A 90 2.31 16.59 20.35
C ALA A 90 1.33 17.76 20.33
N ASP A 91 1.72 18.84 19.66
CA ASP A 91 0.85 19.98 19.43
C ASP A 91 0.19 19.85 18.05
N TYR A 92 -1.12 20.03 18.03
CA TYR A 92 -1.86 20.01 16.78
C TYR A 92 -1.75 21.37 16.09
N VAL A 93 -1.23 21.34 14.86
CA VAL A 93 -1.17 22.51 13.97
C VAL A 93 -2.21 22.33 12.87
N LYS A 94 -3.01 23.36 12.60
CA LYS A 94 -3.97 23.33 11.49
C LYS A 94 -3.23 23.31 10.17
N TYR A 95 -3.81 22.67 9.15
CA TYR A 95 -3.18 22.57 7.82
C TYR A 95 -2.88 23.95 7.21
N GLU A 96 -3.75 24.92 7.44
CA GLU A 96 -3.60 26.31 6.95
C GLU A 96 -2.38 27.03 7.54
N ASP A 97 -1.96 26.62 8.74
CA ASP A 97 -0.82 27.20 9.47
C ASP A 97 0.50 26.51 9.08
N ILE A 98 0.45 25.42 8.30
CA ILE A 98 1.63 24.69 7.84
C ILE A 98 2.23 25.34 6.61
N PRO A 99 3.52 25.78 6.63
CA PRO A 99 4.14 26.36 5.45
C PRO A 99 4.13 25.39 4.26
N GLN A 100 3.75 25.87 3.08
CA GLN A 100 3.67 25.03 1.87
C GLN A 100 5.00 24.34 1.52
N ASN A 101 6.13 24.98 1.81
CA ASN A 101 7.44 24.37 1.60
C ASN A 101 7.66 23.14 2.47
N PHE A 102 7.12 23.12 3.69
CA PHE A 102 7.19 21.95 4.57
C PHE A 102 6.36 20.79 4.01
N VAL A 103 5.12 21.07 3.56
CA VAL A 103 4.25 20.08 2.89
C VAL A 103 4.95 19.50 1.66
N ASN A 104 5.53 20.35 0.82
CA ASN A 104 6.25 19.94 -0.38
C ASN A 104 7.48 19.09 -0.05
N CYS A 105 8.18 19.40 1.03
CA CYS A 105 9.33 18.63 1.49
C CYS A 105 8.91 17.21 1.91
N ILE A 106 7.89 17.07 2.75
CA ILE A 106 7.37 15.75 3.19
C ILE A 106 6.92 14.94 1.98
N VAL A 107 6.08 15.52 1.11
CA VAL A 107 5.58 14.83 -0.08
C VAL A 107 6.74 14.39 -0.99
N SER A 108 7.77 15.23 -1.15
CA SER A 108 8.92 14.91 -1.99
C SER A 108 9.78 13.77 -1.45
N ILE A 109 9.85 13.62 -0.14
CA ILE A 109 10.65 12.57 0.53
C ILE A 109 9.86 11.27 0.62
N GLU A 110 8.63 11.34 1.14
CA GLU A 110 7.82 10.18 1.47
C GLU A 110 7.05 9.62 0.27
N ASP A 111 6.51 10.49 -0.58
CA ASP A 111 5.60 10.08 -1.65
C ASP A 111 5.61 11.05 -2.84
N LYS A 112 6.63 10.98 -3.65
CA LYS A 112 6.82 11.86 -4.84
C LYS A 112 5.64 11.91 -5.82
N LYS A 113 4.72 10.96 -5.72
CA LYS A 113 3.56 10.83 -6.59
C LYS A 113 2.24 11.00 -5.85
N PHE A 114 2.26 11.56 -4.65
CA PHE A 114 1.10 11.71 -3.79
C PHE A 114 -0.13 12.25 -4.53
N TYR A 115 0.04 13.27 -5.36
CA TYR A 115 -1.05 13.87 -6.16
C TYR A 115 -1.41 13.11 -7.45
N LYS A 116 -0.75 11.95 -7.72
CA LYS A 116 -0.91 11.19 -8.98
C LYS A 116 -1.54 9.81 -8.79
N HIS A 117 -1.79 9.38 -7.56
CA HIS A 117 -2.42 8.11 -7.25
C HIS A 117 -3.54 8.28 -6.21
N ASN A 118 -4.41 7.29 -6.11
CA ASN A 118 -5.55 7.27 -5.19
C ASN A 118 -5.21 6.52 -3.88
N GLY A 119 -4.20 6.99 -3.15
CA GLY A 119 -3.78 6.41 -1.88
C GLY A 119 -2.73 5.29 -1.98
N VAL A 120 -2.60 4.59 -3.11
CA VAL A 120 -1.64 3.48 -3.31
C VAL A 120 -0.87 3.65 -4.62
N ASP A 121 0.46 3.69 -4.57
CA ASP A 121 1.32 3.62 -5.78
C ASP A 121 1.75 2.17 -6.05
N LEU A 122 0.98 1.45 -6.88
CA LEU A 122 1.28 0.08 -7.28
C LEU A 122 2.66 -0.04 -7.96
N LYS A 123 3.10 0.99 -8.70
CA LYS A 123 4.43 0.98 -9.33
C LYS A 123 5.55 1.04 -8.30
N ALA A 124 5.36 1.79 -7.20
CA ALA A 124 6.30 1.85 -6.09
C ALA A 124 6.38 0.50 -5.37
N ILE A 125 5.24 -0.16 -5.13
CA ILE A 125 5.18 -1.49 -4.51
C ILE A 125 5.93 -2.52 -5.37
N VAL A 126 5.66 -2.58 -6.68
CA VAL A 126 6.36 -3.50 -7.60
C VAL A 126 7.86 -3.22 -7.65
N ARG A 127 8.26 -1.94 -7.65
CA ARG A 127 9.67 -1.54 -7.60
C ARG A 127 10.34 -2.00 -6.31
N ALA A 128 9.70 -1.79 -5.14
CA ALA A 128 10.18 -2.24 -3.84
C ALA A 128 10.33 -3.76 -3.80
N ALA A 129 9.33 -4.52 -4.26
CA ALA A 129 9.37 -5.98 -4.34
C ALA A 129 10.52 -6.46 -5.22
N LYS A 130 10.71 -5.88 -6.42
CA LYS A 130 11.86 -6.17 -7.30
C LYS A 130 13.20 -5.92 -6.59
N SER A 131 13.30 -4.83 -5.84
CA SER A 131 14.51 -4.47 -5.11
C SER A 131 14.82 -5.48 -4.00
N ILE A 132 13.82 -5.94 -3.27
CA ILE A 132 13.96 -6.97 -2.22
C ILE A 132 14.45 -8.29 -2.83
N ILE A 133 13.85 -8.73 -3.94
CA ILE A 133 14.25 -9.97 -4.63
C ILE A 133 15.71 -9.87 -5.11
N LYS A 134 16.09 -8.72 -5.72
CA LYS A 134 17.45 -8.53 -6.27
C LYS A 134 18.51 -8.44 -5.17
N ASN A 135 18.24 -7.68 -4.11
CA ASN A 135 19.23 -7.33 -3.09
C ASN A 135 19.14 -8.22 -1.84
N LYS A 136 18.15 -9.12 -1.75
CA LYS A 136 17.84 -9.98 -0.61
C LYS A 136 17.70 -9.22 0.72
N ARG A 137 17.41 -7.93 0.64
CA ARG A 137 17.19 -7.03 1.79
C ARG A 137 16.24 -5.90 1.40
N ILE A 138 15.57 -5.30 2.38
CA ILE A 138 14.72 -4.12 2.18
C ILE A 138 15.63 -2.92 1.96
N THR A 139 15.67 -2.40 0.74
CA THR A 139 16.48 -1.22 0.36
C THR A 139 15.63 -0.01 0.02
N GLN A 140 14.35 -0.22 -0.28
CA GLN A 140 13.40 0.83 -0.64
C GLN A 140 12.03 0.55 -0.06
N GLY A 141 11.36 1.59 0.45
CA GLY A 141 9.95 1.53 0.81
C GLY A 141 9.03 1.68 -0.42
N GLY A 142 7.84 1.13 -0.31
CA GLY A 142 6.76 1.29 -1.29
C GLY A 142 5.49 1.88 -0.67
N SER A 143 5.56 2.32 0.60
CA SER A 143 4.43 2.90 1.31
C SER A 143 4.18 4.34 0.86
N THR A 144 2.91 4.70 0.68
CA THR A 144 2.46 6.07 0.44
C THR A 144 2.15 6.78 1.75
N VAL A 145 2.04 8.10 1.74
CA VAL A 145 1.60 8.89 2.91
C VAL A 145 0.22 8.43 3.38
N ALA A 146 -0.69 8.13 2.46
CA ALA A 146 -2.02 7.61 2.79
C ALA A 146 -1.97 6.25 3.50
N MET A 147 -1.11 5.34 3.06
CA MET A 147 -0.91 4.04 3.73
C MET A 147 -0.30 4.20 5.11
N GLN A 148 0.63 5.15 5.29
CA GLN A 148 1.22 5.45 6.60
C GLN A 148 0.17 6.03 7.56
N LEU A 149 -0.66 6.96 7.07
CA LEU A 149 -1.76 7.54 7.84
C LEU A 149 -2.75 6.45 8.30
N ALA A 150 -3.23 5.62 7.37
CA ALA A 150 -4.15 4.53 7.68
C ALA A 150 -3.56 3.57 8.73
N ARG A 151 -2.29 3.20 8.60
CA ARG A 151 -1.61 2.36 9.58
C ARG A 151 -1.56 3.00 10.97
N ASN A 152 -1.22 4.28 11.04
CA ASN A 152 -1.07 4.96 12.33
C ASN A 152 -2.40 5.17 13.05
N ILE A 153 -3.49 5.35 12.32
CA ILE A 153 -4.82 5.61 12.89
C ILE A 153 -5.57 4.32 13.21
N TYR A 154 -5.57 3.37 12.30
CA TYR A 154 -6.42 2.18 12.41
C TYR A 154 -5.70 0.92 12.89
N LEU A 155 -4.36 0.84 12.75
CA LEU A 155 -3.60 -0.36 13.09
C LEU A 155 -2.62 -0.18 14.25
N ALA A 156 -2.37 1.04 14.70
CA ALA A 156 -1.46 1.31 15.82
C ALA A 156 -2.16 1.24 17.21
N THR A 157 -3.46 1.04 17.23
CA THR A 157 -4.29 0.96 18.45
C THR A 157 -4.53 -0.47 18.93
N THR A 158 -3.84 -1.46 18.36
CA THR A 158 -3.85 -2.87 18.81
C THR A 158 -2.48 -3.23 19.47
#